data_12d01e934515d25fbf0f7b33294acb74
#
_entry.id   12d01e934515d25fbf0f7b33294acb74
#
_cell.length_a   1.000
_cell.length_b   1.000
_cell.length_c   1.000
_cell.angle_alpha   90.00
_cell.angle_beta   90.00
_cell.angle_gamma   90.00
#
_symmetry.space_group_name_H-M   'P 1'
#
loop_
_entity.id
_entity.type
_entity.pdbx_description
1 polymer ?
#
loop_
_entity_poly.entity_id
_entity_poly.type
_entity_poly.pdbx_seq_one_letter_code
_entity_poly.pdbx_strand_id
1 'polypeptide(L)'
;MALPDLAQQFLSDSRSFLTRDYLPKIERAVSQLMPEQIWFRANDASNSIGNLLLHLAGSSRYWAIEVIGGQPIGRIRQQEFDRREPLSPDRLLAELRAAVADVDQRLAALSAETLLEKRTSNDEELTVLWCVYHIVEHFSMHTGQILTMTKALVGALAPLARK
;
A
#
# COMPACT_ATOMS: atom_id res chain seq x y z
N MET A 1 -19.47 17.63 15.97
CA MET A 1 -18.66 16.40 16.04
C MET A 1 -17.49 16.68 16.96
N ALA A 2 -17.32 15.88 18.01
CA ALA A 2 -16.21 16.02 18.95
C ALA A 2 -14.88 15.60 18.30
N LEU A 3 -13.72 16.09 18.83
CA LEU A 3 -12.39 15.71 18.32
C LEU A 3 -12.15 14.19 18.29
N PRO A 4 -12.54 13.43 19.34
CA PRO A 4 -12.44 11.97 19.31
C PRO A 4 -13.24 11.33 18.16
N ASP A 5 -14.42 11.87 17.84
CA ASP A 5 -15.25 11.36 16.74
C ASP A 5 -14.56 11.58 15.38
N LEU A 6 -13.91 12.75 15.19
CA LEU A 6 -13.18 13.05 13.97
C LEU A 6 -11.96 12.13 13.79
N ALA A 7 -11.24 11.86 14.86
CA ALA A 7 -10.08 10.95 14.84
C ALA A 7 -10.50 9.52 14.50
N GLN A 8 -11.58 9.03 15.11
CA GLN A 8 -12.13 7.70 14.81
C GLN A 8 -12.64 7.61 13.36
N GLN A 9 -13.30 8.64 12.87
CA GLN A 9 -13.74 8.68 11.48
C GLN A 9 -12.56 8.66 10.51
N PHE A 10 -11.50 9.46 10.76
CA PHE A 10 -10.29 9.46 9.96
C PHE A 10 -9.64 8.08 9.90
N LEU A 11 -9.49 7.39 11.04
CA LEU A 11 -8.94 6.05 11.10
C LEU A 11 -9.82 5.02 10.37
N SER A 12 -11.14 5.10 10.57
CA SER A 12 -12.12 4.24 9.90
C SER A 12 -12.07 4.40 8.37
N ASP A 13 -12.03 5.64 7.87
CA ASP A 13 -11.96 5.94 6.45
C ASP A 13 -10.62 5.49 5.86
N SER A 14 -9.51 5.75 6.56
CA SER A 14 -8.17 5.30 6.16
C SER A 14 -8.11 3.79 5.97
N ARG A 15 -8.63 3.03 6.94
CA ARG A 15 -8.74 1.57 6.88
C ARG A 15 -9.64 1.12 5.73
N SER A 16 -10.77 1.79 5.54
CA SER A 16 -11.72 1.48 4.46
C SER A 16 -11.11 1.70 3.07
N PHE A 17 -10.37 2.78 2.85
CA PHE A 17 -9.64 3.01 1.60
C PHE A 17 -8.67 1.89 1.27
N LEU A 18 -7.88 1.44 2.25
CA LEU A 18 -6.90 0.38 2.04
C LEU A 18 -7.57 -0.97 1.76
N THR A 19 -8.55 -1.36 2.59
CA THR A 19 -9.11 -2.72 2.59
C THR A 19 -10.26 -2.92 1.61
N ARG A 20 -11.07 -1.90 1.36
CA ARG A 20 -12.31 -2.01 0.58
C ARG A 20 -12.26 -1.30 -0.77
N ASP A 21 -11.28 -0.41 -0.95
CA ASP A 21 -11.17 0.35 -2.20
C ASP A 21 -9.90 0.00 -2.99
N TYR A 22 -8.71 0.26 -2.45
CA TYR A 22 -7.46 0.11 -3.20
C TYR A 22 -7.05 -1.35 -3.41
N LEU A 23 -7.01 -2.17 -2.35
CA LEU A 23 -6.61 -3.57 -2.47
C LEU A 23 -7.48 -4.33 -3.49
N PRO A 24 -8.82 -4.27 -3.45
CA PRO A 24 -9.65 -4.94 -4.46
C PRO A 24 -9.43 -4.43 -5.89
N LYS A 25 -9.13 -3.13 -6.08
CA LYS A 25 -8.79 -2.58 -7.41
C LYS A 25 -7.48 -3.15 -7.93
N ILE A 26 -6.46 -3.24 -7.08
CA ILE A 26 -5.15 -3.83 -7.43
C ILE A 26 -5.31 -5.31 -7.77
N GLU A 27 -5.97 -6.09 -6.92
CA GLU A 27 -6.20 -7.52 -7.13
C GLU A 27 -6.86 -7.79 -8.47
N ARG A 28 -7.89 -7.00 -8.78
CA ARG A 28 -8.57 -7.11 -10.05
C ARG A 28 -7.72 -6.69 -11.24
N ALA A 29 -6.89 -5.66 -11.11
CA ALA A 29 -5.97 -5.28 -12.17
C ALA A 29 -4.98 -6.42 -12.44
N VAL A 30 -4.38 -6.97 -11.39
CA VAL A 30 -3.41 -8.07 -11.48
C VAL A 30 -4.04 -9.34 -12.05
N SER A 31 -5.29 -9.66 -11.72
CA SER A 31 -5.98 -10.85 -12.24
C SER A 31 -6.22 -10.85 -13.76
N GLN A 32 -6.03 -9.71 -14.43
CA GLN A 32 -6.18 -9.57 -15.87
C GLN A 32 -4.84 -9.68 -16.63
N LEU A 33 -3.74 -9.83 -15.90
CA LEU A 33 -2.40 -9.86 -16.45
C LEU A 33 -1.83 -11.28 -16.47
N MET A 34 -1.09 -11.59 -17.53
CA MET A 34 -0.22 -12.76 -17.53
C MET A 34 1.00 -12.50 -16.63
N PRO A 35 1.63 -13.55 -16.05
CA PRO A 35 2.77 -13.39 -15.16
C PRO A 35 3.89 -12.52 -15.76
N GLU A 36 4.18 -12.64 -17.05
CA GLU A 36 5.21 -11.88 -17.76
C GLU A 36 4.86 -10.40 -17.84
N GLN A 37 3.58 -10.07 -17.98
CA GLN A 37 3.09 -8.68 -18.04
C GLN A 37 3.26 -7.96 -16.69
N ILE A 38 3.15 -8.68 -15.57
CA ILE A 38 3.34 -8.11 -14.22
C ILE A 38 4.78 -7.63 -14.04
N TRP A 39 5.75 -8.30 -14.70
CA TRP A 39 7.17 -7.96 -14.60
C TRP A 39 7.68 -7.14 -15.81
N PHE A 40 6.78 -6.79 -16.73
CA PHE A 40 7.12 -5.93 -17.87
C PHE A 40 7.54 -4.53 -17.40
N ARG A 41 8.59 -4.01 -18.02
CA ARG A 41 9.10 -2.65 -17.85
C ARG A 41 9.16 -1.96 -19.21
N ALA A 42 8.67 -0.75 -19.30
CA ALA A 42 8.75 0.03 -20.55
C ALA A 42 10.20 0.41 -20.89
N ASN A 43 11.05 0.58 -19.88
CA ASN A 43 12.49 0.87 -20.01
C ASN A 43 13.18 0.56 -18.66
N ASP A 44 14.50 0.67 -18.62
CA ASP A 44 15.33 0.32 -17.44
C ASP A 44 15.04 1.23 -16.22
N ALA A 45 14.61 2.47 -16.45
CA ALA A 45 14.26 3.41 -15.39
C ALA A 45 12.86 3.19 -14.82
N SER A 46 12.01 2.38 -15.50
CA SER A 46 10.64 2.12 -15.08
C SER A 46 10.56 0.96 -14.08
N ASN A 47 9.63 1.05 -13.15
CA ASN A 47 9.25 -0.09 -12.31
C ASN A 47 8.22 -0.96 -13.02
N SER A 48 8.25 -2.27 -12.76
CA SER A 48 7.17 -3.18 -13.13
C SER A 48 6.02 -3.12 -12.10
N ILE A 49 4.85 -3.64 -12.45
CA ILE A 49 3.74 -3.83 -11.51
C ILE A 49 4.21 -4.70 -10.33
N GLY A 50 5.00 -5.75 -10.58
CA GLY A 50 5.55 -6.60 -9.52
C GLY A 50 6.41 -5.82 -8.51
N ASN A 51 7.27 -4.91 -8.99
CA ASN A 51 8.04 -4.04 -8.09
C ASN A 51 7.14 -3.10 -7.27
N LEU A 52 6.08 -2.54 -7.88
CA LEU A 52 5.14 -1.67 -7.17
C LEU A 52 4.34 -2.43 -6.10
N LEU A 53 3.97 -3.68 -6.35
CA LEU A 53 3.28 -4.52 -5.35
C LEU A 53 4.19 -4.82 -4.15
N LEU A 54 5.46 -5.19 -4.40
CA LEU A 54 6.45 -5.37 -3.34
C LEU A 54 6.68 -4.08 -2.56
N HIS A 55 6.79 -2.96 -3.27
CA HIS A 55 6.98 -1.65 -2.67
C HIS A 55 5.80 -1.23 -1.79
N LEU A 56 4.57 -1.43 -2.25
CA LEU A 56 3.38 -1.14 -1.45
C LEU A 56 3.34 -1.99 -0.17
N ALA A 57 3.61 -3.28 -0.27
CA ALA A 57 3.64 -4.17 0.90
C ALA A 57 4.73 -3.75 1.90
N GLY A 58 5.96 -3.53 1.41
CA GLY A 58 7.09 -3.12 2.24
C GLY A 58 6.91 -1.74 2.87
N SER A 59 6.44 -0.76 2.07
CA SER A 59 6.24 0.61 2.54
C SER A 59 5.12 0.70 3.57
N SER A 60 4.00 0.04 3.35
CA SER A 60 2.87 0.06 4.28
C SER A 60 3.24 -0.54 5.64
N ARG A 61 3.96 -1.66 5.65
CA ARG A 61 4.49 -2.26 6.89
C ARG A 61 5.52 -1.37 7.57
N TYR A 62 6.42 -0.75 6.80
CA TYR A 62 7.41 0.16 7.37
C TYR A 62 6.73 1.27 8.18
N TRP A 63 5.77 1.95 7.59
CA TRP A 63 5.08 3.05 8.25
C TRP A 63 4.21 2.58 9.41
N ALA A 64 3.44 1.50 9.25
CA ALA A 64 2.50 1.04 10.27
C ALA A 64 3.18 0.28 11.41
N ILE A 65 4.12 -0.62 11.11
CA ILE A 65 4.69 -1.54 12.09
C ILE A 65 5.99 -0.97 12.67
N GLU A 66 6.87 -0.43 11.81
CA GLU A 66 8.15 0.08 12.28
C GLU A 66 8.01 1.50 12.81
N VAL A 67 7.52 2.46 12.02
CA VAL A 67 7.48 3.87 12.45
C VAL A 67 6.39 4.11 13.51
N ILE A 68 5.15 3.73 13.24
CA ILE A 68 4.05 3.93 14.21
C ILE A 68 4.18 2.94 15.37
N GLY A 69 4.48 1.68 15.08
CA GLY A 69 4.51 0.60 16.06
C GLY A 69 5.82 0.41 16.81
N GLY A 70 6.92 1.03 16.37
CA GLY A 70 8.24 0.91 16.99
C GLY A 70 8.88 -0.48 16.85
N GLN A 71 8.42 -1.32 15.93
CA GLN A 71 8.90 -2.69 15.74
C GLN A 71 9.71 -2.80 14.44
N PRO A 72 11.06 -2.89 14.47
CA PRO A 72 11.86 -3.00 13.27
C PRO A 72 11.46 -4.21 12.42
N ILE A 73 11.27 -4.01 11.12
CA ILE A 73 10.88 -5.07 10.17
C ILE A 73 12.03 -5.51 9.26
N GLY A 74 13.19 -4.89 9.36
CA GLY A 74 14.37 -5.23 8.56
C GLY A 74 14.18 -4.96 7.07
N ARG A 75 13.36 -3.99 6.68
CA ARG A 75 13.08 -3.64 5.28
C ARG A 75 14.33 -3.13 4.57
N ILE A 76 14.59 -3.65 3.40
CA ILE A 76 15.59 -3.13 2.46
C ILE A 76 14.85 -2.63 1.21
N ARG A 77 14.48 -1.34 1.22
CA ARG A 77 13.67 -0.71 0.17
C ARG A 77 14.23 -0.94 -1.25
N GLN A 78 15.53 -0.91 -1.42
CA GLN A 78 16.16 -1.05 -2.73
C GLN A 78 15.89 -2.42 -3.36
N GLN A 79 15.79 -3.49 -2.56
CA GLN A 79 15.50 -4.85 -3.07
C GLN A 79 14.11 -4.95 -3.72
N GLU A 80 13.15 -4.10 -3.32
CA GLU A 80 11.82 -4.06 -3.92
C GLU A 80 11.88 -3.60 -5.40
N PHE A 81 12.78 -2.66 -5.70
CA PHE A 81 12.94 -2.08 -7.02
C PHE A 81 13.99 -2.80 -7.89
N ASP A 82 15.03 -3.36 -7.28
CA ASP A 82 16.10 -4.07 -7.99
C ASP A 82 15.68 -5.48 -8.41
N ARG A 83 14.60 -5.99 -7.85
CA ARG A 83 14.16 -7.35 -8.17
C ARG A 83 13.84 -7.50 -9.65
N ARG A 84 14.48 -8.49 -10.25
CA ARG A 84 14.29 -8.91 -11.67
C ARG A 84 13.75 -10.33 -11.78
N GLU A 85 13.99 -11.17 -10.77
CA GLU A 85 13.46 -12.52 -10.71
C GLU A 85 11.96 -12.49 -10.42
N PRO A 86 11.12 -13.05 -11.33
CA PRO A 86 9.68 -13.03 -11.14
C PRO A 86 9.21 -13.80 -9.90
N LEU A 87 8.31 -13.20 -9.13
CA LEU A 87 7.45 -13.91 -8.20
C LEU A 87 6.10 -14.15 -8.88
N SER A 88 5.43 -15.24 -8.49
CA SER A 88 4.09 -15.49 -9.02
C SER A 88 3.10 -14.39 -8.59
N PRO A 89 2.05 -14.12 -9.41
CA PRO A 89 0.99 -13.18 -9.05
C PRO A 89 0.36 -13.48 -7.70
N ASP A 90 0.11 -14.77 -7.42
CA ASP A 90 -0.50 -15.20 -6.16
C ASP A 90 0.37 -14.86 -4.95
N ARG A 91 1.69 -15.03 -5.06
CA ARG A 91 2.62 -14.68 -3.99
C ARG A 91 2.66 -13.18 -3.76
N LEU A 92 2.72 -12.38 -4.82
CA LEU A 92 2.71 -10.91 -4.72
C LEU A 92 1.43 -10.40 -4.05
N LEU A 93 0.28 -10.94 -4.47
CA LEU A 93 -1.01 -10.57 -3.87
C LEU A 93 -1.15 -11.07 -2.43
N ALA A 94 -0.64 -12.26 -2.10
CA ALA A 94 -0.64 -12.76 -0.73
C ALA A 94 0.21 -11.86 0.20
N GLU A 95 1.39 -11.42 -0.25
CA GLU A 95 2.24 -10.49 0.50
C GLU A 95 1.57 -9.13 0.70
N LEU A 96 0.90 -8.61 -0.34
CA LEU A 96 0.18 -7.34 -0.24
C LEU A 96 -1.04 -7.44 0.69
N ARG A 97 -1.83 -8.52 0.60
CA ARG A 97 -2.97 -8.76 1.51
C ARG A 97 -2.52 -8.84 2.95
N ALA A 98 -1.45 -9.57 3.23
CA ALA A 98 -0.90 -9.68 4.57
C ALA A 98 -0.42 -8.31 5.10
N ALA A 99 0.24 -7.51 4.25
CA ALA A 99 0.65 -6.16 4.64
C ALA A 99 -0.54 -5.26 4.94
N VAL A 100 -1.60 -5.29 4.12
CA VAL A 100 -2.82 -4.51 4.37
C VAL A 100 -3.51 -4.96 5.66
N ALA A 101 -3.54 -6.27 5.96
CA ALA A 101 -4.10 -6.78 7.20
C ALA A 101 -3.30 -6.30 8.44
N ASP A 102 -1.96 -6.34 8.37
CA ASP A 102 -1.08 -5.82 9.42
C ASP A 102 -1.33 -4.33 9.68
N VAL A 103 -1.46 -3.53 8.61
CA VAL A 103 -1.79 -2.10 8.68
C VAL A 103 -3.17 -1.89 9.28
N ASP A 104 -4.18 -2.61 8.81
CA ASP A 104 -5.56 -2.49 9.31
C ASP A 104 -5.63 -2.78 10.81
N GLN A 105 -4.97 -3.83 11.27
CA GLN A 105 -4.88 -4.17 12.69
C GLN A 105 -4.18 -3.07 13.49
N ARG A 106 -3.08 -2.51 12.98
CA ARG A 106 -2.36 -1.41 13.63
C ARG A 106 -3.23 -0.17 13.75
N LEU A 107 -3.86 0.26 12.66
CA LEU A 107 -4.71 1.46 12.65
C LEU A 107 -5.96 1.29 13.54
N ALA A 108 -6.51 0.07 13.63
CA ALA A 108 -7.64 -0.23 14.51
C ALA A 108 -7.32 -0.03 16.01
N ALA A 109 -6.05 -0.15 16.37
CA ALA A 109 -5.59 -0.03 17.75
C ALA A 109 -5.18 1.41 18.15
N LEU A 110 -5.22 2.39 17.21
CA LEU A 110 -4.86 3.77 17.50
C LEU A 110 -6.00 4.53 18.16
N SER A 111 -5.66 5.41 19.11
CA SER A 111 -6.56 6.36 19.73
C SER A 111 -6.40 7.77 19.14
N ALA A 112 -7.32 8.67 19.48
CA ALA A 112 -7.25 10.07 19.08
C ALA A 112 -5.97 10.75 19.59
N GLU A 113 -5.58 10.44 20.82
CA GLU A 113 -4.38 10.99 21.45
C GLU A 113 -3.12 10.51 20.74
N THR A 114 -3.06 9.23 20.38
CA THR A 114 -1.93 8.63 19.66
C THR A 114 -1.67 9.31 18.31
N LEU A 115 -2.70 9.81 17.62
CA LEU A 115 -2.53 10.46 16.33
C LEU A 115 -1.63 11.71 16.37
N LEU A 116 -1.55 12.39 17.50
CA LEU A 116 -0.72 13.59 17.69
C LEU A 116 0.68 13.28 18.21
N GLU A 117 0.94 12.05 18.63
CA GLU A 117 2.27 11.64 19.07
C GLU A 117 3.27 11.73 17.92
N LYS A 118 4.53 12.00 18.29
CA LYS A 118 5.64 12.11 17.35
C LYS A 118 6.35 10.77 17.17
N ARG A 119 6.80 10.54 15.95
CA ARG A 119 7.65 9.42 15.54
C ARG A 119 8.79 9.95 14.68
N THR A 120 9.95 9.32 14.76
CA THR A 120 11.11 9.67 13.93
C THR A 120 11.25 8.69 12.78
N SER A 121 11.43 9.21 11.58
CA SER A 121 11.74 8.43 10.38
C SER A 121 12.70 9.24 9.51
N ASN A 122 13.83 8.67 9.12
CA ASN A 122 14.86 9.33 8.27
C ASN A 122 15.26 10.72 8.80
N ASP A 123 15.49 10.84 10.11
CA ASP A 123 15.86 12.10 10.80
C ASP A 123 14.76 13.18 10.80
N GLU A 124 13.56 12.85 10.35
CA GLU A 124 12.39 13.74 10.41
C GLU A 124 11.46 13.33 11.55
N GLU A 125 10.93 14.33 12.26
CA GLU A 125 9.91 14.14 13.29
C GLU A 125 8.52 14.36 12.71
N LEU A 126 7.71 13.29 12.70
CA LEU A 126 6.39 13.24 12.06
C LEU A 126 5.31 12.84 13.07
N THR A 127 4.10 13.33 12.93
CA THR A 127 2.97 12.85 13.73
C THR A 127 2.49 11.49 13.24
N VAL A 128 1.92 10.69 14.12
CA VAL A 128 1.24 9.44 13.73
C VAL A 128 0.14 9.72 12.70
N LEU A 129 -0.60 10.82 12.85
CA LEU A 129 -1.59 11.25 11.86
C LEU A 129 -0.99 11.43 10.46
N TRP A 130 0.18 12.08 10.36
CA TRP A 130 0.89 12.22 9.10
C TRP A 130 1.28 10.87 8.52
N CYS A 131 1.78 9.95 9.37
CA CYS A 131 2.16 8.60 8.92
C CYS A 131 0.95 7.83 8.37
N VAL A 132 -0.22 7.90 9.03
CA VAL A 132 -1.46 7.28 8.54
C VAL A 132 -1.90 7.90 7.22
N TYR A 133 -1.89 9.24 7.13
CA TYR A 133 -2.21 9.95 5.90
C TYR A 133 -1.29 9.53 4.76
N HIS A 134 0.03 9.48 5.02
CA HIS A 134 1.02 9.06 4.03
C HIS A 134 0.80 7.62 3.54
N ILE A 135 0.47 6.68 4.42
CA ILE A 135 0.12 5.31 4.00
C ILE A 135 -1.01 5.33 2.96
N VAL A 136 -2.08 6.09 3.22
CA VAL A 136 -3.27 6.12 2.36
C VAL A 136 -2.97 6.81 1.03
N GLU A 137 -2.32 7.98 1.04
CA GLU A 137 -2.01 8.74 -0.19
C GLU A 137 -1.01 8.00 -1.08
N HIS A 138 0.02 7.40 -0.47
CA HIS A 138 1.03 6.60 -1.15
C HIS A 138 0.41 5.35 -1.80
N PHE A 139 -0.50 4.69 -1.07
CA PHE A 139 -1.23 3.56 -1.60
C PHE A 139 -2.13 3.97 -2.78
N SER A 140 -2.81 5.11 -2.67
CA SER A 140 -3.63 5.69 -3.74
C SER A 140 -2.81 5.98 -5.00
N MET A 141 -1.66 6.63 -4.84
CA MET A 141 -0.74 6.96 -5.93
C MET A 141 -0.31 5.72 -6.71
N HIS A 142 0.18 4.69 -6.01
CA HIS A 142 0.62 3.46 -6.67
C HIS A 142 -0.53 2.61 -7.21
N THR A 143 -1.71 2.65 -6.58
CA THR A 143 -2.92 2.05 -7.17
C THR A 143 -3.20 2.66 -8.54
N GLY A 144 -3.17 3.99 -8.65
CA GLY A 144 -3.36 4.68 -9.93
C GLY A 144 -2.33 4.27 -10.98
N GLN A 145 -1.05 4.13 -10.61
CA GLN A 145 0.01 3.65 -11.49
C GLN A 145 -0.26 2.21 -11.97
N ILE A 146 -0.56 1.29 -11.06
CA ILE A 146 -0.86 -0.11 -11.40
C ILE A 146 -2.05 -0.20 -12.37
N LEU A 147 -3.15 0.53 -12.10
CA LEU A 147 -4.32 0.55 -12.96
C LEU A 147 -3.99 1.09 -14.36
N THR A 148 -3.18 2.15 -14.45
CA THR A 148 -2.77 2.75 -15.72
C THR A 148 -1.88 1.82 -16.52
N MET A 149 -0.88 1.19 -15.85
CA MET A 149 0.00 0.21 -16.48
C MET A 149 -0.79 -1.02 -16.96
N THR A 150 -1.72 -1.52 -16.16
CA THR A 150 -2.59 -2.64 -16.56
C THR A 150 -3.39 -2.29 -17.81
N LYS A 151 -4.05 -1.11 -17.85
CA LYS A 151 -4.78 -0.66 -19.04
C LYS A 151 -3.90 -0.58 -20.29
N ALA A 152 -2.67 -0.12 -20.14
CA ALA A 152 -1.73 -0.04 -21.25
C ALA A 152 -1.36 -1.43 -21.81
N LEU A 153 -1.37 -2.47 -20.95
CA LEU A 153 -1.00 -3.83 -21.32
C LEU A 153 -2.16 -4.66 -21.88
N VAL A 154 -3.39 -4.45 -21.39
CA VAL A 154 -4.56 -5.27 -21.76
C VAL A 154 -5.65 -4.51 -22.50
N GLY A 155 -5.51 -3.21 -22.69
CA GLY A 155 -6.56 -2.34 -23.22
C GLY A 155 -7.52 -1.85 -22.14
N ALA A 156 -8.80 -2.24 -22.18
CA ALA A 156 -9.78 -1.82 -21.18
C ALA A 156 -9.80 -2.74 -19.98
N LEU A 157 -9.78 -2.17 -18.76
CA LEU A 157 -10.05 -2.95 -17.53
C LEU A 157 -11.54 -3.35 -17.51
N ALA A 158 -11.79 -4.62 -17.19
CA ALA A 158 -13.16 -5.09 -16.98
C ALA A 158 -13.88 -4.23 -15.89
N PRO A 159 -15.17 -3.86 -15.99
CA PRO A 159 -15.87 -2.97 -15.04
C PRO A 159 -15.90 -3.52 -13.60
N LEU A 160 -15.77 -2.69 -12.57
CA LEU A 160 -16.05 -3.10 -11.18
C LEU A 160 -17.54 -3.46 -11.09
N ALA A 161 -17.86 -4.62 -10.51
CA ALA A 161 -19.25 -4.88 -10.13
C ALA A 161 -19.72 -3.71 -9.24
N ARG A 162 -20.74 -2.98 -9.69
CA ARG A 162 -21.36 -1.96 -8.85
C ARG A 162 -22.04 -2.69 -7.69
N LYS A 163 -21.64 -2.36 -6.47
CA LYS A 163 -22.36 -2.78 -5.26
C LYS A 163 -23.59 -1.91 -5.09
#